data_69a764cc099f0b1ad7f6f89e5aabd75d
#
_entry.id   69a764cc099f0b1ad7f6f89e5aabd75d
#
_cell.length_a   1.000
_cell.length_b   1.000
_cell.length_c   1.000
_cell.angle_alpha   90.00
_cell.angle_beta   90.00
_cell.angle_gamma   90.00
#
_symmetry.space_group_name_H-M   'P 1'
#
loop_
_entity.id
_entity.type
_entity.pdbx_description
1 polymer ?
#
loop_
_entity_poly.entity_id
_entity_poly.type
_entity_poly.pdbx_seq_one_letter_code
_entity_poly.pdbx_strand_id
1 'polypeptide(L)'
;MIVPIAQVLSVSTDMLFGLESKEHDTSQLKQINNMYLELEKKFTDPKIAALEKCNYLEKELSKNLGNMVIATCLIERTADLSRYVDYEGFSCNWESRRDKAISSGMQVIRFCSQKEWIERTHFALAWIYIHEKDYVSAREHIAQLPSVKSNRLQESILAQVASSEQGLESMKIVVVHNLQNMARVINKEILYAVEDMAKRDTPENTILFAEWGIGLMEKFCEKKELIPYCRGFYRDIYKYMIFADLRKEDYESAKKHWNELCDGMHRHYKYYQEVLVDECLMWQFNERQIQYMRTYTEEFMKEKQKAVIARITEWIGEEKAEKFLQLINNK
;
A
#
# COMPACT_ATOMS: atom_id res chain seq x y z
N MET A 1 -4.37 41.58 7.36
CA MET A 1 -5.71 41.12 6.94
C MET A 1 -5.71 39.75 6.23
N ILE A 2 -4.66 39.33 5.54
CA ILE A 2 -4.58 38.07 4.79
C ILE A 2 -4.53 36.85 5.70
N VAL A 3 -3.72 36.87 6.76
CA VAL A 3 -3.59 35.75 7.70
C VAL A 3 -4.93 35.37 8.37
N PRO A 4 -5.74 36.32 8.86
CA PRO A 4 -7.08 36.01 9.37
C PRO A 4 -8.03 35.41 8.32
N ILE A 5 -7.91 35.84 7.05
CA ILE A 5 -8.73 35.28 5.95
C ILE A 5 -8.30 33.84 5.67
N ALA A 6 -7.00 33.58 5.61
CA ALA A 6 -6.45 32.23 5.45
C ALA A 6 -6.92 31.29 6.58
N GLN A 7 -6.90 31.78 7.81
CA GLN A 7 -7.39 31.02 8.98
C GLN A 7 -8.89 30.72 8.91
N VAL A 8 -9.72 31.70 8.54
CA VAL A 8 -11.17 31.51 8.38
C VAL A 8 -11.48 30.51 7.25
N LEU A 9 -10.70 30.56 6.16
CA LEU A 9 -10.85 29.66 5.03
C LEU A 9 -10.16 28.29 5.24
N SER A 10 -9.43 28.13 6.35
CA SER A 10 -8.62 26.93 6.64
C SER A 10 -7.63 26.59 5.52
N VAL A 11 -6.99 27.61 4.95
CA VAL A 11 -5.97 27.48 3.89
C VAL A 11 -4.69 28.20 4.29
N SER A 12 -3.56 27.85 3.64
CA SER A 12 -2.31 28.61 3.82
C SER A 12 -2.37 29.97 3.12
N THR A 13 -1.53 30.93 3.55
CA THR A 13 -1.37 32.19 2.83
C THR A 13 -0.83 31.98 1.43
N ASP A 14 0.07 31.00 1.26
CA ASP A 14 0.66 30.65 -0.03
C ASP A 14 -0.39 30.10 -0.99
N MET A 15 -1.33 29.29 -0.49
CA MET A 15 -2.46 28.81 -1.25
C MET A 15 -3.38 29.94 -1.71
N LEU A 16 -3.62 30.95 -0.86
CA LEU A 16 -4.39 32.14 -1.26
C LEU A 16 -3.74 32.92 -2.39
N PHE A 17 -2.39 32.84 -2.50
CA PHE A 17 -1.61 33.48 -3.55
C PHE A 17 -1.27 32.56 -4.72
N GLY A 18 -1.65 31.27 -4.68
CA GLY A 18 -1.30 30.29 -5.71
C GLY A 18 0.20 29.97 -5.80
N LEU A 19 0.94 30.10 -4.69
CA LEU A 19 2.39 29.98 -4.62
C LEU A 19 2.87 28.54 -4.25
N GLU A 20 1.97 27.55 -4.17
CA GLU A 20 2.35 26.17 -3.86
C GLU A 20 3.22 25.57 -4.97
N SER A 21 4.41 25.10 -4.62
CA SER A 21 5.36 24.50 -5.57
C SER A 21 5.42 22.98 -5.44
N LYS A 22 5.56 22.26 -6.58
CA LYS A 22 5.75 20.79 -6.60
C LYS A 22 7.00 20.34 -5.82
N GLU A 23 8.02 21.16 -5.73
CA GLU A 23 9.25 20.86 -4.99
C GLU A 23 9.01 20.81 -3.48
N HIS A 24 8.19 21.73 -2.96
CA HIS A 24 7.79 21.74 -1.55
C HIS A 24 7.00 20.47 -1.20
N ASP A 25 6.05 20.07 -2.04
CA ASP A 25 5.24 18.87 -1.86
C ASP A 25 6.10 17.59 -1.82
N THR A 26 7.09 17.50 -2.71
CA THR A 26 8.01 16.36 -2.77
C THR A 26 8.87 16.26 -1.51
N SER A 27 9.40 17.38 -1.02
CA SER A 27 10.17 17.44 0.22
C SER A 27 9.34 17.02 1.43
N GLN A 28 8.11 17.49 1.52
CA GLN A 28 7.20 17.17 2.60
C GLN A 28 6.79 15.69 2.59
N LEU A 29 6.50 15.12 1.43
CA LEU A 29 6.24 13.68 1.29
C LEU A 29 7.43 12.83 1.76
N LYS A 30 8.66 13.27 1.45
CA LYS A 30 9.88 12.59 1.91
C LYS A 30 9.96 12.59 3.44
N GLN A 31 9.68 13.71 4.09
CA GLN A 31 9.64 13.81 5.56
C GLN A 31 8.57 12.89 6.17
N ILE A 32 7.36 12.91 5.62
CA ILE A 32 6.25 12.05 6.06
C ILE A 32 6.63 10.56 5.90
N ASN A 33 7.20 10.17 4.76
CA ASN A 33 7.59 8.78 4.52
C ASN A 33 8.71 8.31 5.48
N ASN A 34 9.68 9.16 5.79
CA ASN A 34 10.73 8.85 6.76
C ASN A 34 10.12 8.61 8.15
N MET A 35 9.21 9.48 8.58
CA MET A 35 8.49 9.30 9.85
C MET A 35 7.67 7.99 9.88
N TYR A 36 7.04 7.62 8.78
CA TYR A 36 6.33 6.34 8.71
C TYR A 36 7.26 5.14 8.92
N LEU A 37 8.45 5.17 8.35
CA LEU A 37 9.45 4.12 8.55
C LEU A 37 9.91 4.04 10.01
N GLU A 38 10.08 5.19 10.68
CA GLU A 38 10.43 5.24 12.10
C GLU A 38 9.31 4.68 12.98
N LEU A 39 8.05 5.03 12.70
CA LEU A 39 6.89 4.52 13.43
C LEU A 39 6.72 3.01 13.23
N GLU A 40 6.94 2.49 12.01
CA GLU A 40 6.89 1.06 11.72
C GLU A 40 8.01 0.26 12.42
N LYS A 41 9.17 0.88 12.66
CA LYS A 41 10.25 0.27 13.46
C LYS A 41 9.93 0.27 14.95
N LYS A 42 9.29 1.34 15.43
CA LYS A 42 8.97 1.54 16.85
C LYS A 42 7.80 0.68 17.31
N PHE A 43 6.79 0.52 16.47
CA PHE A 43 5.55 -0.18 16.78
C PHE A 43 5.41 -1.42 15.90
N THR A 44 5.65 -2.60 16.47
CA THR A 44 5.56 -3.89 15.77
C THR A 44 4.12 -4.31 15.50
N ASP A 45 3.16 -3.88 16.35
CA ASP A 45 1.73 -4.08 16.09
C ASP A 45 1.28 -3.13 14.96
N PRO A 46 0.81 -3.67 13.82
CA PRO A 46 0.39 -2.85 12.68
C PRO A 46 -0.81 -1.94 12.99
N LYS A 47 -1.67 -2.30 13.95
CA LYS A 47 -2.80 -1.49 14.40
C LYS A 47 -2.32 -0.23 15.11
N ILE A 48 -1.37 -0.40 16.03
CA ILE A 48 -0.76 0.71 16.77
C ILE A 48 0.07 1.57 15.82
N ALA A 49 0.85 0.98 14.92
CA ALA A 49 1.60 1.73 13.92
C ALA A 49 0.69 2.58 13.00
N ALA A 50 -0.46 2.03 12.58
CA ALA A 50 -1.45 2.76 11.79
C ALA A 50 -2.05 3.93 12.58
N LEU A 51 -2.39 3.71 13.85
CA LEU A 51 -2.92 4.77 14.73
C LEU A 51 -1.91 5.89 14.94
N GLU A 52 -0.65 5.54 15.20
CA GLU A 52 0.40 6.54 15.43
C GLU A 52 0.74 7.37 14.18
N LYS A 53 0.62 6.78 12.99
CA LYS A 53 0.73 7.54 11.73
C LYS A 53 -0.40 8.58 11.60
N CYS A 54 -1.64 8.22 11.97
CA CYS A 54 -2.74 9.17 12.00
C CYS A 54 -2.49 10.28 13.03
N ASN A 55 -2.06 9.93 14.26
CA ASN A 55 -1.73 10.89 15.33
C ASN A 55 -0.67 11.90 14.87
N TYR A 56 0.38 11.42 14.23
CA TYR A 56 1.44 12.26 13.67
C TYR A 56 0.88 13.25 12.64
N LEU A 57 0.12 12.76 11.67
CA LEU A 57 -0.43 13.61 10.60
C LEU A 57 -1.47 14.62 11.12
N GLU A 58 -2.28 14.26 12.08
CA GLU A 58 -3.21 15.20 12.74
C GLU A 58 -2.47 16.35 13.42
N LYS A 59 -1.37 16.02 14.11
CA LYS A 59 -0.49 17.00 14.73
C LYS A 59 0.17 17.91 13.70
N GLU A 60 0.67 17.35 12.61
CA GLU A 60 1.31 18.13 11.54
C GLU A 60 0.30 19.01 10.80
N LEU A 61 -0.90 18.50 10.51
CA LEU A 61 -1.97 19.28 9.87
C LEU A 61 -2.43 20.44 10.75
N SER A 62 -2.47 20.25 12.08
CA SER A 62 -2.83 21.33 13.00
C SER A 62 -1.82 22.50 13.03
N LYS A 63 -0.56 22.21 12.70
CA LYS A 63 0.50 23.25 12.57
C LYS A 63 0.52 23.89 11.18
N ASN A 64 0.09 23.16 10.17
CA ASN A 64 0.16 23.53 8.76
C ASN A 64 -1.26 23.49 8.15
N LEU A 65 -2.13 24.36 8.66
CA LEU A 65 -3.52 24.44 8.20
C LEU A 65 -3.58 24.71 6.69
N GLY A 66 -4.43 23.97 6.01
CA GLY A 66 -4.61 24.09 4.55
C GLY A 66 -3.55 23.38 3.71
N ASN A 67 -2.61 22.65 4.32
CA ASN A 67 -1.65 21.87 3.56
C ASN A 67 -2.27 20.61 2.95
N MET A 68 -2.40 20.59 1.62
CA MET A 68 -3.11 19.56 0.87
C MET A 68 -2.39 18.21 0.89
N VAL A 69 -1.05 18.22 0.94
CA VAL A 69 -0.23 17.00 1.00
C VAL A 69 -0.47 16.27 2.33
N ILE A 70 -0.37 17.00 3.46
CA ILE A 70 -0.59 16.43 4.79
C ILE A 70 -2.03 15.97 4.93
N ALA A 71 -3.00 16.77 4.46
CA ALA A 71 -4.41 16.41 4.48
C ALA A 71 -4.67 15.12 3.71
N THR A 72 -4.17 15.00 2.48
CA THR A 72 -4.31 13.77 1.67
C THR A 72 -3.68 12.57 2.36
N CYS A 73 -2.45 12.72 2.89
CA CYS A 73 -1.81 11.65 3.64
C CYS A 73 -2.61 11.23 4.89
N LEU A 74 -3.22 12.18 5.60
CA LEU A 74 -4.09 11.90 6.76
C LEU A 74 -5.31 11.07 6.34
N ILE A 75 -5.98 11.45 5.25
CA ILE A 75 -7.15 10.73 4.75
C ILE A 75 -6.77 9.29 4.35
N GLU A 76 -5.65 9.11 3.65
CA GLU A 76 -5.14 7.78 3.29
C GLU A 76 -4.85 6.92 4.53
N ARG A 77 -4.20 7.50 5.56
CA ARG A 77 -3.92 6.74 6.78
C ARG A 77 -5.18 6.45 7.59
N THR A 78 -6.16 7.33 7.57
CA THR A 78 -7.47 7.06 8.17
C THR A 78 -8.20 5.93 7.42
N ALA A 79 -8.13 5.90 6.09
CA ALA A 79 -8.64 4.78 5.30
C ALA A 79 -7.91 3.45 5.61
N ASP A 80 -6.60 3.49 5.83
CA ASP A 80 -5.87 2.28 6.27
C ASP A 80 -6.27 1.85 7.70
N LEU A 81 -6.51 2.82 8.59
CA LEU A 81 -6.91 2.57 9.97
C LEU A 81 -8.30 1.92 10.06
N SER A 82 -9.20 2.19 9.11
CA SER A 82 -10.55 1.60 9.08
C SER A 82 -10.53 0.07 9.11
N ARG A 83 -9.47 -0.56 8.61
CA ARG A 83 -9.29 -2.02 8.61
C ARG A 83 -9.15 -2.62 10.00
N TYR A 84 -8.91 -1.81 11.02
CA TYR A 84 -8.63 -2.24 12.38
C TYR A 84 -9.71 -1.83 13.39
N VAL A 85 -10.68 -1.02 12.98
CA VAL A 85 -11.70 -0.44 13.89
C VAL A 85 -12.53 -1.50 14.58
N ASP A 86 -12.89 -2.57 13.87
CA ASP A 86 -13.75 -3.63 14.36
C ASP A 86 -12.99 -4.70 15.18
N TYR A 87 -11.68 -4.51 15.44
CA TYR A 87 -10.92 -5.47 16.24
C TYR A 87 -11.19 -5.29 17.73
N GLU A 88 -11.47 -6.39 18.41
CA GLU A 88 -11.70 -6.41 19.84
C GLU A 88 -10.51 -5.82 20.61
N GLY A 89 -10.80 -4.94 21.56
CA GLY A 89 -9.78 -4.27 22.37
C GLY A 89 -9.01 -3.14 21.66
N PHE A 90 -9.28 -2.86 20.38
CA PHE A 90 -8.67 -1.73 19.70
C PHE A 90 -9.60 -0.50 19.75
N SER A 91 -9.10 0.61 20.28
CA SER A 91 -9.82 1.88 20.35
C SER A 91 -9.01 2.99 19.68
N CYS A 92 -9.61 3.68 18.72
CA CYS A 92 -8.94 4.74 17.94
C CYS A 92 -9.77 6.01 17.77
N ASN A 93 -10.88 6.17 18.51
CA ASN A 93 -11.81 7.28 18.36
C ASN A 93 -12.25 7.47 16.90
N TRP A 94 -12.72 6.38 16.30
CA TRP A 94 -12.97 6.27 14.87
C TRP A 94 -13.89 7.35 14.31
N GLU A 95 -15.05 7.57 14.92
CA GLU A 95 -16.05 8.53 14.43
C GLU A 95 -15.45 9.93 14.23
N SER A 96 -14.74 10.45 15.25
CA SER A 96 -14.12 11.76 15.17
C SER A 96 -13.04 11.84 14.08
N ARG A 97 -12.25 10.76 13.89
CA ARG A 97 -11.22 10.68 12.86
C ARG A 97 -11.79 10.59 11.45
N ARG A 98 -12.83 9.76 11.29
CA ARG A 98 -13.58 9.63 10.06
C ARG A 98 -14.15 11.00 9.62
N ASP A 99 -14.86 11.69 10.51
CA ASP A 99 -15.50 12.96 10.19
C ASP A 99 -14.46 14.04 9.82
N LYS A 100 -13.34 14.04 10.53
CA LYS A 100 -12.22 14.92 10.22
C LYS A 100 -11.56 14.58 8.88
N ALA A 101 -11.38 13.29 8.56
CA ALA A 101 -10.85 12.87 7.29
C ALA A 101 -11.78 13.22 6.12
N ILE A 102 -13.09 13.02 6.27
CA ILE A 102 -14.08 13.40 5.26
C ILE A 102 -14.05 14.91 5.04
N SER A 103 -14.11 15.70 6.12
CA SER A 103 -14.07 17.17 6.02
C SER A 103 -12.79 17.67 5.35
N SER A 104 -11.63 17.15 5.73
CA SER A 104 -10.35 17.49 5.11
C SER A 104 -10.30 17.06 3.65
N GLY A 105 -10.85 15.88 3.32
CA GLY A 105 -10.94 15.38 1.95
C GLY A 105 -11.76 16.26 1.03
N MET A 106 -12.90 16.76 1.52
CA MET A 106 -13.73 17.70 0.77
C MET A 106 -13.01 19.03 0.52
N GLN A 107 -12.14 19.48 1.45
CA GLN A 107 -11.28 20.64 1.23
C GLN A 107 -10.24 20.39 0.14
N VAL A 108 -9.55 19.23 0.17
CA VAL A 108 -8.59 18.85 -0.89
C VAL A 108 -9.29 18.82 -2.25
N ILE A 109 -10.43 18.14 -2.36
CA ILE A 109 -11.16 18.02 -3.63
C ILE A 109 -11.59 19.41 -4.16
N ARG A 110 -11.99 20.31 -3.26
CA ARG A 110 -12.51 21.62 -3.64
C ARG A 110 -11.41 22.63 -3.99
N PHE A 111 -10.26 22.58 -3.33
CA PHE A 111 -9.27 23.65 -3.38
C PHE A 111 -7.92 23.24 -3.94
N CYS A 112 -7.59 21.93 -4.02
CA CYS A 112 -6.33 21.49 -4.60
C CYS A 112 -6.39 21.59 -6.12
N SER A 113 -5.33 22.12 -6.73
CA SER A 113 -5.20 22.20 -8.19
C SER A 113 -4.49 20.98 -8.80
N GLN A 114 -3.85 20.16 -7.96
CA GLN A 114 -3.07 19.02 -8.41
C GLN A 114 -3.92 17.75 -8.49
N LYS A 115 -4.07 17.24 -9.70
CA LYS A 115 -4.90 16.06 -10.00
C LYS A 115 -4.51 14.83 -9.18
N GLU A 116 -3.22 14.61 -8.95
CA GLU A 116 -2.72 13.47 -8.16
C GLU A 116 -3.30 13.45 -6.74
N TRP A 117 -3.29 14.58 -6.02
CA TRP A 117 -3.83 14.66 -4.66
C TRP A 117 -5.34 14.49 -4.62
N ILE A 118 -6.04 15.02 -5.63
CA ILE A 118 -7.49 14.86 -5.76
C ILE A 118 -7.84 13.39 -5.98
N GLU A 119 -7.17 12.69 -6.89
CA GLU A 119 -7.39 11.26 -7.16
C GLU A 119 -7.08 10.38 -5.93
N ARG A 120 -5.97 10.65 -5.23
CA ARG A 120 -5.62 9.94 -3.99
C ARG A 120 -6.66 10.16 -2.90
N THR A 121 -7.19 11.37 -2.80
CA THR A 121 -8.25 11.71 -1.85
C THR A 121 -9.54 10.97 -2.17
N HIS A 122 -10.00 10.96 -3.43
CA HIS A 122 -11.17 10.19 -3.84
C HIS A 122 -11.00 8.70 -3.54
N PHE A 123 -9.83 8.14 -3.82
CA PHE A 123 -9.54 6.75 -3.53
C PHE A 123 -9.65 6.43 -2.03
N ALA A 124 -9.06 7.25 -1.18
CA ALA A 124 -9.09 7.04 0.28
C ALA A 124 -10.49 7.24 0.87
N LEU A 125 -11.24 8.27 0.42
CA LEU A 125 -12.63 8.48 0.85
C LEU A 125 -13.53 7.32 0.44
N ALA A 126 -13.37 6.76 -0.75
CA ALA A 126 -14.12 5.58 -1.17
C ALA A 126 -13.94 4.41 -0.19
N TRP A 127 -12.71 4.16 0.29
CA TRP A 127 -12.46 3.12 1.29
C TRP A 127 -13.10 3.42 2.65
N ILE A 128 -13.09 4.68 3.10
CA ILE A 128 -13.76 5.09 4.34
C ILE A 128 -15.27 4.83 4.22
N TYR A 129 -15.89 5.24 3.12
CA TYR A 129 -17.32 5.01 2.89
C TYR A 129 -17.69 3.54 2.73
N ILE A 130 -16.81 2.71 2.13
CA ILE A 130 -17.01 1.25 2.07
C ILE A 130 -17.02 0.65 3.49
N HIS A 131 -16.13 1.09 4.37
CA HIS A 131 -16.12 0.65 5.77
C HIS A 131 -17.41 1.04 6.49
N GLU A 132 -17.91 2.27 6.28
CA GLU A 132 -19.18 2.75 6.83
C GLU A 132 -20.42 2.11 6.18
N LYS A 133 -20.24 1.25 5.16
CA LYS A 133 -21.32 0.65 4.35
C LYS A 133 -22.16 1.67 3.59
N ASP A 134 -21.68 2.89 3.46
CA ASP A 134 -22.27 3.91 2.57
C ASP A 134 -21.76 3.71 1.13
N TYR A 135 -22.33 2.74 0.46
CA TYR A 135 -21.94 2.37 -0.90
C TYR A 135 -22.37 3.41 -1.95
N VAL A 136 -23.27 4.33 -1.61
CA VAL A 136 -23.68 5.41 -2.51
C VAL A 136 -22.55 6.43 -2.61
N SER A 137 -22.12 6.98 -1.50
CA SER A 137 -21.01 7.93 -1.44
C SER A 137 -19.69 7.28 -1.94
N ALA A 138 -19.46 6.00 -1.62
CA ALA A 138 -18.30 5.28 -2.15
C ALA A 138 -18.28 5.27 -3.68
N ARG A 139 -19.41 4.95 -4.36
CA ARG A 139 -19.48 4.95 -5.83
C ARG A 139 -19.30 6.34 -6.44
N GLU A 140 -19.77 7.39 -5.81
CA GLU A 140 -19.56 8.78 -6.27
C GLU A 140 -18.06 9.09 -6.31
N HIS A 141 -17.30 8.74 -5.29
CA HIS A 141 -15.85 8.91 -5.26
C HIS A 141 -15.13 8.01 -6.26
N ILE A 142 -15.52 6.74 -6.38
CA ILE A 142 -14.96 5.78 -7.35
C ILE A 142 -15.13 6.30 -8.79
N ALA A 143 -16.26 6.93 -9.12
CA ALA A 143 -16.52 7.46 -10.46
C ALA A 143 -15.55 8.58 -10.88
N GLN A 144 -14.85 9.20 -9.94
CA GLN A 144 -13.84 10.24 -10.20
C GLN A 144 -12.43 9.67 -10.44
N LEU A 145 -12.24 8.37 -10.26
CA LEU A 145 -10.94 7.72 -10.42
C LEU A 145 -10.68 7.32 -11.89
N PRO A 146 -9.40 7.28 -12.32
CA PRO A 146 -9.03 6.74 -13.62
C PRO A 146 -9.54 5.30 -13.80
N SER A 147 -10.04 5.00 -14.98
CA SER A 147 -10.54 3.68 -15.31
C SER A 147 -9.56 2.90 -16.19
N VAL A 148 -9.32 1.63 -15.85
CA VAL A 148 -8.53 0.69 -16.67
C VAL A 148 -9.24 0.30 -17.99
N LYS A 149 -10.51 0.65 -18.16
CA LYS A 149 -11.26 0.40 -19.40
C LYS A 149 -10.79 1.27 -20.58
N SER A 150 -10.05 2.33 -20.31
CA SER A 150 -9.45 3.14 -21.36
C SER A 150 -8.25 2.39 -21.96
N ASN A 151 -8.27 2.15 -23.26
CA ASN A 151 -7.13 1.64 -24.01
C ASN A 151 -6.24 2.74 -24.61
N ARG A 152 -6.50 4.02 -24.24
CA ARG A 152 -5.75 5.20 -24.70
C ARG A 152 -4.88 5.69 -23.55
N LEU A 153 -3.87 4.89 -23.19
CA LEU A 153 -2.96 5.22 -22.11
C LEU A 153 -1.88 6.18 -22.60
N GLN A 154 -1.62 7.19 -21.81
CA GLN A 154 -0.54 8.15 -22.02
C GLN A 154 0.82 7.43 -22.19
N GLU A 155 1.05 6.42 -21.38
CA GLU A 155 2.29 5.63 -21.34
C GLU A 155 2.60 4.97 -22.70
N SER A 156 1.57 4.49 -23.39
CA SER A 156 1.74 3.85 -24.71
C SER A 156 2.29 4.81 -25.77
N ILE A 157 1.88 6.08 -25.70
CA ILE A 157 2.34 7.11 -26.63
C ILE A 157 3.73 7.62 -26.22
N LEU A 158 3.97 7.79 -24.93
CA LEU A 158 5.27 8.24 -24.40
C LEU A 158 6.41 7.32 -24.82
N ALA A 159 6.17 6.00 -24.89
CA ALA A 159 7.16 5.05 -25.39
C ALA A 159 7.54 5.34 -26.85
N GLN A 160 6.58 5.71 -27.72
CA GLN A 160 6.84 6.08 -29.10
C GLN A 160 7.57 7.42 -29.22
N VAL A 161 7.23 8.39 -28.38
CA VAL A 161 7.93 9.69 -28.32
C VAL A 161 9.39 9.46 -27.91
N ALA A 162 9.63 8.69 -26.85
CA ALA A 162 10.98 8.38 -26.39
C ALA A 162 11.80 7.66 -27.48
N SER A 163 11.19 6.75 -28.24
CA SER A 163 11.83 6.09 -29.37
C SER A 163 12.24 7.09 -30.46
N SER A 164 11.36 8.04 -30.78
CA SER A 164 11.58 9.01 -31.87
C SER A 164 12.59 10.09 -31.51
N GLU A 165 12.59 10.55 -30.26
CA GLU A 165 13.46 11.64 -29.80
C GLU A 165 14.82 11.17 -29.32
N GLN A 166 14.89 10.02 -28.63
CA GLN A 166 16.05 9.57 -27.87
C GLN A 166 16.53 8.18 -28.27
N GLY A 167 15.80 7.49 -29.13
CA GLY A 167 16.16 6.17 -29.65
C GLY A 167 15.60 4.99 -28.82
N LEU A 168 15.92 3.77 -29.30
CA LEU A 168 15.31 2.52 -28.80
C LEU A 168 15.62 2.23 -27.34
N GLU A 169 16.79 2.63 -26.83
CA GLU A 169 17.13 2.38 -25.42
C GLU A 169 16.24 3.19 -24.47
N SER A 170 15.95 4.45 -24.79
CA SER A 170 15.00 5.27 -24.03
C SER A 170 13.58 4.70 -24.08
N MET A 171 13.15 4.21 -25.25
CA MET A 171 11.87 3.51 -25.37
C MET A 171 11.80 2.30 -24.46
N LYS A 172 12.85 1.46 -24.41
CA LYS A 172 12.89 0.27 -23.52
C LYS A 172 12.70 0.65 -22.04
N ILE A 173 13.34 1.74 -21.60
CA ILE A 173 13.20 2.23 -20.23
C ILE A 173 11.74 2.60 -19.94
N VAL A 174 11.10 3.36 -20.83
CA VAL A 174 9.68 3.74 -20.68
C VAL A 174 8.79 2.52 -20.64
N VAL A 175 8.99 1.54 -21.54
CA VAL A 175 8.22 0.30 -21.58
C VAL A 175 8.38 -0.51 -20.28
N VAL A 176 9.61 -0.65 -19.77
CA VAL A 176 9.86 -1.34 -18.49
C VAL A 176 9.09 -0.67 -17.35
N HIS A 177 9.15 0.67 -17.23
CA HIS A 177 8.41 1.39 -16.21
C HIS A 177 6.88 1.22 -16.34
N ASN A 178 6.36 1.19 -17.57
CA ASN A 178 4.94 0.94 -17.82
C ASN A 178 4.54 -0.47 -17.35
N LEU A 179 5.32 -1.49 -17.72
CA LEU A 179 5.09 -2.88 -17.30
C LEU A 179 5.18 -3.03 -15.77
N GLN A 180 6.12 -2.35 -15.14
CA GLN A 180 6.22 -2.30 -13.68
C GLN A 180 4.94 -1.76 -13.02
N ASN A 181 4.40 -0.66 -13.55
CA ASN A 181 3.15 -0.09 -13.04
C ASN A 181 1.95 -1.02 -13.27
N MET A 182 1.86 -1.66 -14.43
CA MET A 182 0.81 -2.63 -14.74
C MET A 182 0.91 -3.86 -13.82
N ALA A 183 2.10 -4.42 -13.61
CA ALA A 183 2.32 -5.53 -12.69
C ALA A 183 1.85 -5.20 -11.27
N ARG A 184 2.10 -3.95 -10.81
CA ARG A 184 1.63 -3.50 -9.49
C ARG A 184 0.11 -3.42 -9.40
N VAL A 185 -0.57 -2.95 -10.46
CA VAL A 185 -2.04 -2.91 -10.50
C VAL A 185 -2.60 -4.33 -10.48
N ILE A 186 -2.11 -5.22 -11.35
CA ILE A 186 -2.53 -6.63 -11.40
C ILE A 186 -2.35 -7.31 -10.04
N ASN A 187 -1.19 -7.11 -9.40
CA ASN A 187 -0.92 -7.67 -8.07
C ASN A 187 -1.94 -7.18 -7.02
N LYS A 188 -2.31 -5.92 -7.04
CA LYS A 188 -3.33 -5.37 -6.13
C LYS A 188 -4.71 -5.98 -6.37
N GLU A 189 -5.13 -6.12 -7.62
CA GLU A 189 -6.42 -6.74 -7.97
C GLU A 189 -6.49 -8.18 -7.50
N ILE A 190 -5.43 -8.98 -7.74
CA ILE A 190 -5.33 -10.34 -7.24
C ILE A 190 -5.42 -10.37 -5.71
N LEU A 191 -4.65 -9.50 -5.03
CA LEU A 191 -4.61 -9.46 -3.57
C LEU A 191 -5.97 -9.10 -2.98
N TYR A 192 -6.67 -8.10 -3.51
CA TYR A 192 -7.99 -7.72 -3.02
C TYR A 192 -9.02 -8.83 -3.23
N ALA A 193 -8.99 -9.50 -4.38
CA ALA A 193 -9.87 -10.64 -4.63
C ALA A 193 -9.60 -11.79 -3.66
N VAL A 194 -8.33 -12.18 -3.47
CA VAL A 194 -7.94 -13.26 -2.54
C VAL A 194 -8.30 -12.90 -1.09
N GLU A 195 -8.10 -11.64 -0.68
CA GLU A 195 -8.46 -11.17 0.65
C GLU A 195 -9.98 -11.31 0.91
N ASP A 196 -10.79 -10.91 -0.06
CA ASP A 196 -12.25 -10.97 0.08
C ASP A 196 -12.76 -12.42 0.02
N MET A 197 -12.23 -13.24 -0.88
CA MET A 197 -12.54 -14.67 -0.98
C MET A 197 -12.14 -15.41 0.31
N ALA A 198 -10.98 -15.13 0.88
CA ALA A 198 -10.53 -15.76 2.12
C ALA A 198 -11.49 -15.54 3.29
N LYS A 199 -12.23 -14.44 3.29
CA LYS A 199 -13.21 -14.10 4.32
C LYS A 199 -14.60 -14.65 4.04
N ARG A 200 -15.00 -14.78 2.77
CA ARG A 200 -16.41 -14.97 2.36
C ARG A 200 -16.67 -16.21 1.54
N ASP A 201 -15.65 -16.77 0.88
CA ASP A 201 -15.78 -17.94 0.00
C ASP A 201 -15.25 -19.21 0.67
N THR A 202 -15.28 -20.32 -0.05
CA THR A 202 -14.71 -21.58 0.40
C THR A 202 -13.18 -21.51 0.40
N PRO A 203 -12.50 -22.24 1.29
CA PRO A 203 -11.05 -22.33 1.27
C PRO A 203 -10.48 -22.81 -0.07
N GLU A 204 -11.16 -23.78 -0.71
CA GLU A 204 -10.77 -24.36 -2.00
C GLU A 204 -10.75 -23.31 -3.11
N ASN A 205 -11.82 -22.53 -3.23
CA ASN A 205 -11.92 -21.45 -4.23
C ASN A 205 -10.84 -20.37 -3.99
N THR A 206 -10.63 -20.03 -2.73
CA THR A 206 -9.60 -19.06 -2.35
C THR A 206 -8.20 -19.51 -2.78
N ILE A 207 -7.85 -20.78 -2.50
CA ILE A 207 -6.55 -21.35 -2.85
C ILE A 207 -6.41 -21.42 -4.37
N LEU A 208 -7.41 -21.93 -5.08
CA LEU A 208 -7.38 -22.05 -6.55
C LEU A 208 -7.15 -20.69 -7.22
N PHE A 209 -7.84 -19.66 -6.78
CA PHE A 209 -7.67 -18.31 -7.32
C PHE A 209 -6.30 -17.71 -6.95
N ALA A 210 -5.83 -17.94 -5.72
CA ALA A 210 -4.52 -17.50 -5.27
C ALA A 210 -3.39 -18.16 -6.08
N GLU A 211 -3.46 -19.48 -6.32
CA GLU A 211 -2.49 -20.22 -7.13
C GLU A 211 -2.44 -19.71 -8.58
N TRP A 212 -3.62 -19.44 -9.18
CA TRP A 212 -3.68 -18.80 -10.48
C TRP A 212 -2.99 -17.43 -10.49
N GLY A 213 -3.28 -16.60 -9.50
CA GLY A 213 -2.67 -15.29 -9.34
C GLY A 213 -1.14 -15.35 -9.16
N ILE A 214 -0.67 -16.32 -8.37
CA ILE A 214 0.75 -16.59 -8.18
C ILE A 214 1.42 -16.95 -9.51
N GLY A 215 0.84 -17.90 -10.26
CA GLY A 215 1.36 -18.29 -11.57
C GLY A 215 1.45 -17.14 -12.56
N LEU A 216 0.47 -16.23 -12.57
CA LEU A 216 0.50 -15.03 -13.39
C LEU A 216 1.64 -14.08 -12.97
N MET A 217 1.80 -13.83 -11.67
CA MET A 217 2.82 -12.91 -11.18
C MET A 217 4.23 -13.48 -11.28
N GLU A 218 4.42 -14.78 -11.19
CA GLU A 218 5.72 -15.42 -11.40
C GLU A 218 6.26 -15.16 -12.80
N LYS A 219 5.39 -15.06 -13.81
CA LYS A 219 5.81 -14.68 -15.17
C LYS A 219 6.39 -13.25 -15.23
N PHE A 220 5.85 -12.31 -14.44
CA PHE A 220 6.48 -11.01 -14.31
C PHE A 220 7.82 -11.09 -13.57
N CYS A 221 7.96 -11.97 -12.57
CA CYS A 221 9.20 -12.15 -11.81
C CYS A 221 10.32 -12.85 -12.58
N GLU A 222 10.05 -13.46 -13.74
CA GLU A 222 11.08 -13.97 -14.65
C GLU A 222 11.96 -12.82 -15.19
N LYS A 223 11.48 -11.59 -15.17
CA LYS A 223 12.25 -10.38 -15.49
C LYS A 223 12.68 -9.71 -14.18
N LYS A 224 14.00 -9.67 -13.95
CA LYS A 224 14.57 -9.10 -12.70
C LYS A 224 14.07 -7.68 -12.43
N GLU A 225 13.87 -6.88 -13.45
CA GLU A 225 13.40 -5.50 -13.38
C GLU A 225 11.97 -5.37 -12.82
N LEU A 226 11.18 -6.44 -12.87
CA LEU A 226 9.80 -6.45 -12.42
C LEU A 226 9.62 -7.00 -11.00
N ILE A 227 10.61 -7.72 -10.45
CA ILE A 227 10.57 -8.34 -9.11
C ILE A 227 10.14 -7.37 -8.00
N PRO A 228 10.62 -6.10 -7.94
CA PRO A 228 10.25 -5.18 -6.85
C PRO A 228 8.75 -4.89 -6.77
N TYR A 229 8.04 -5.00 -7.88
CA TYR A 229 6.60 -4.74 -7.94
C TYR A 229 5.77 -5.94 -7.47
N CYS A 230 6.40 -7.10 -7.39
CA CYS A 230 5.82 -8.34 -6.86
C CYS A 230 6.16 -8.57 -5.37
N ARG A 231 6.88 -7.66 -4.72
CA ARG A 231 7.48 -7.86 -3.39
C ARG A 231 6.50 -8.16 -2.26
N GLY A 232 5.30 -7.56 -2.28
CA GLY A 232 4.26 -7.84 -1.30
C GLY A 232 3.46 -9.11 -1.58
N PHE A 233 3.56 -9.57 -2.81
CA PHE A 233 2.76 -10.64 -3.37
C PHE A 233 2.89 -11.97 -2.60
N TYR A 234 4.11 -12.49 -2.44
CA TYR A 234 4.32 -13.75 -1.73
C TYR A 234 3.79 -13.70 -0.30
N ARG A 235 4.18 -12.67 0.46
CA ARG A 235 3.75 -12.52 1.84
C ARG A 235 2.23 -12.40 1.96
N ASP A 236 1.63 -11.55 1.15
CA ASP A 236 0.23 -11.17 1.35
C ASP A 236 -0.73 -12.22 0.77
N ILE A 237 -0.41 -12.86 -0.35
CA ILE A 237 -1.24 -13.93 -0.93
C ILE A 237 -1.07 -15.24 -0.17
N TYR A 238 0.15 -15.69 0.09
CA TYR A 238 0.36 -16.91 0.86
C TYR A 238 -0.20 -16.83 2.28
N LYS A 239 -0.20 -15.66 2.91
CA LYS A 239 -0.89 -15.44 4.19
C LYS A 239 -2.37 -15.84 4.14
N TYR A 240 -3.07 -15.47 3.07
CA TYR A 240 -4.47 -15.85 2.90
C TYR A 240 -4.66 -17.32 2.51
N MET A 241 -3.72 -17.91 1.77
CA MET A 241 -3.72 -19.35 1.49
C MET A 241 -3.54 -20.17 2.77
N ILE A 242 -2.58 -19.80 3.63
CA ILE A 242 -2.37 -20.41 4.93
C ILE A 242 -3.64 -20.30 5.78
N PHE A 243 -4.27 -19.12 5.80
CA PHE A 243 -5.52 -18.93 6.53
C PHE A 243 -6.64 -19.84 5.98
N ALA A 244 -6.77 -19.97 4.67
CA ALA A 244 -7.75 -20.87 4.04
C ALA A 244 -7.48 -22.34 4.38
N ASP A 245 -6.22 -22.80 4.36
CA ASP A 245 -5.86 -24.15 4.76
C ASP A 245 -6.21 -24.43 6.22
N LEU A 246 -5.89 -23.50 7.12
CA LEU A 246 -6.19 -23.65 8.54
C LEU A 246 -7.69 -23.64 8.85
N ARG A 247 -8.49 -22.95 8.00
CA ARG A 247 -9.97 -23.03 8.11
C ARG A 247 -10.49 -24.46 7.89
N LYS A 248 -9.90 -25.21 6.96
CA LYS A 248 -10.26 -26.62 6.70
C LYS A 248 -9.40 -27.64 7.47
N GLU A 249 -8.55 -27.15 8.38
CA GLU A 249 -7.66 -27.96 9.23
C GLU A 249 -6.60 -28.76 8.43
N ASP A 250 -6.24 -28.30 7.23
CA ASP A 250 -5.18 -28.87 6.41
C ASP A 250 -3.83 -28.26 6.79
N TYR A 251 -3.26 -28.75 7.90
CA TYR A 251 -2.03 -28.23 8.47
C TYR A 251 -0.80 -28.51 7.58
N GLU A 252 -0.80 -29.58 6.79
CA GLU A 252 0.30 -29.92 5.90
C GLU A 252 0.35 -28.92 4.72
N SER A 253 -0.77 -28.60 4.09
CA SER A 253 -0.85 -27.56 3.07
C SER A 253 -0.47 -26.20 3.65
N ALA A 254 -0.95 -25.87 4.85
CA ALA A 254 -0.59 -24.63 5.53
C ALA A 254 0.94 -24.53 5.76
N LYS A 255 1.61 -25.62 6.18
CA LYS A 255 3.06 -25.68 6.31
C LYS A 255 3.77 -25.51 4.97
N LYS A 256 3.28 -26.14 3.91
CA LYS A 256 3.82 -25.96 2.56
C LYS A 256 3.76 -24.50 2.13
N HIS A 257 2.60 -23.87 2.22
CA HIS A 257 2.43 -22.46 1.84
C HIS A 257 3.23 -21.50 2.74
N TRP A 258 3.44 -21.84 4.01
CA TRP A 258 4.36 -21.10 4.88
C TRP A 258 5.81 -21.15 4.41
N ASN A 259 6.29 -22.32 3.99
CA ASN A 259 7.65 -22.49 3.46
C ASN A 259 7.81 -21.68 2.16
N GLU A 260 6.84 -21.75 1.25
CA GLU A 260 6.84 -20.98 0.00
C GLU A 260 6.82 -19.46 0.25
N LEU A 261 6.09 -19.00 1.26
CA LEU A 261 6.11 -17.60 1.73
C LEU A 261 7.50 -17.20 2.18
N CYS A 262 8.12 -18.00 3.04
CA CYS A 262 9.47 -17.74 3.57
C CYS A 262 10.52 -17.73 2.46
N ASP A 263 10.45 -18.68 1.53
CA ASP A 263 11.33 -18.77 0.36
C ASP A 263 11.16 -17.57 -0.58
N GLY A 264 9.92 -17.14 -0.81
CA GLY A 264 9.62 -15.95 -1.57
C GLY A 264 10.21 -14.68 -0.95
N MET A 265 10.08 -14.52 0.37
CA MET A 265 10.68 -13.41 1.10
C MET A 265 12.21 -13.43 1.02
N HIS A 266 12.82 -14.62 1.10
CA HIS A 266 14.27 -14.76 1.00
C HIS A 266 14.80 -14.49 -0.41
N ARG A 267 14.08 -14.91 -1.48
CA ARG A 267 14.40 -14.52 -2.86
C ARG A 267 14.38 -13.00 -3.04
N HIS A 268 13.40 -12.31 -2.46
CA HIS A 268 13.34 -10.85 -2.47
C HIS A 268 14.52 -10.20 -1.75
N TYR A 269 14.87 -10.72 -0.59
CA TYR A 269 16.03 -10.24 0.16
C TYR A 269 17.30 -10.34 -0.67
N LYS A 270 17.59 -11.50 -1.26
CA LYS A 270 18.75 -11.68 -2.12
C LYS A 270 18.77 -10.71 -3.29
N TYR A 271 17.65 -10.56 -3.96
CA TYR A 271 17.53 -9.62 -5.08
C TYR A 271 17.80 -8.16 -4.64
N TYR A 272 17.31 -7.74 -3.51
CA TYR A 272 17.59 -6.40 -3.00
C TYR A 272 19.07 -6.19 -2.68
N GLN A 273 19.75 -7.20 -2.16
CA GLN A 273 21.20 -7.11 -1.94
C GLN A 273 21.96 -7.01 -3.28
N GLU A 274 21.53 -7.75 -4.31
CA GLU A 274 22.10 -7.63 -5.67
C GLU A 274 21.91 -6.21 -6.22
N VAL A 275 20.71 -5.65 -6.14
CA VAL A 275 20.41 -4.28 -6.64
C VAL A 275 21.24 -3.23 -5.94
N LEU A 276 21.43 -3.35 -4.62
CA LEU A 276 22.13 -2.34 -3.83
C LEU A 276 23.64 -2.26 -4.09
N VAL A 277 24.21 -3.28 -4.74
CA VAL A 277 25.64 -3.31 -5.11
C VAL A 277 25.87 -3.14 -6.61
N ASP A 278 24.83 -3.16 -7.42
CA ASP A 278 24.90 -3.04 -8.89
C ASP A 278 24.31 -1.70 -9.35
N GLU A 279 25.17 -0.74 -9.65
CA GLU A 279 24.78 0.58 -10.13
C GLU A 279 23.96 0.50 -11.43
N CYS A 280 24.20 -0.52 -12.28
CA CYS A 280 23.44 -0.73 -13.51
C CYS A 280 21.99 -1.17 -13.25
N LEU A 281 21.70 -1.73 -12.08
CA LEU A 281 20.34 -2.07 -11.68
C LEU A 281 19.69 -0.93 -10.84
N MET A 282 20.49 -0.23 -10.04
CA MET A 282 19.99 0.75 -9.08
C MET A 282 19.28 1.95 -9.74
N TRP A 283 19.68 2.38 -10.94
CA TRP A 283 19.07 3.48 -11.66
C TRP A 283 17.57 3.28 -11.99
N GLN A 284 17.11 2.01 -12.02
CA GLN A 284 15.72 1.66 -12.31
C GLN A 284 14.77 1.98 -11.15
N PHE A 285 15.32 2.32 -9.98
CA PHE A 285 14.57 2.51 -8.74
C PHE A 285 14.68 3.95 -8.25
N ASN A 286 13.55 4.48 -7.78
CA ASN A 286 13.56 5.78 -7.13
C ASN A 286 14.14 5.70 -5.71
N GLU A 287 14.52 6.84 -5.14
CA GLU A 287 15.15 6.94 -3.82
C GLU A 287 14.37 6.23 -2.70
N ARG A 288 13.03 6.31 -2.73
CA ARG A 288 12.18 5.62 -1.74
C ARG A 288 12.27 4.10 -1.85
N GLN A 289 12.33 3.57 -3.07
CA GLN A 289 12.50 2.14 -3.31
C GLN A 289 13.87 1.66 -2.83
N ILE A 290 14.91 2.41 -3.15
CA ILE A 290 16.28 2.12 -2.70
C ILE A 290 16.36 2.16 -1.16
N GLN A 291 15.78 3.18 -0.54
CA GLN A 291 15.74 3.29 0.92
C GLN A 291 15.01 2.09 1.56
N TYR A 292 13.89 1.66 0.98
CA TYR A 292 13.19 0.47 1.44
C TYR A 292 14.04 -0.80 1.29
N MET A 293 14.76 -0.98 0.18
CA MET A 293 15.67 -2.12 -0.03
C MET A 293 16.77 -2.16 1.03
N ARG A 294 17.34 -1.00 1.40
CA ARG A 294 18.34 -0.89 2.48
C ARG A 294 17.78 -1.27 3.84
N THR A 295 16.49 -1.05 4.09
CA THR A 295 15.85 -1.46 5.35
C THR A 295 15.46 -2.94 5.37
N TYR A 296 15.46 -3.62 4.23
CA TYR A 296 15.05 -5.02 4.11
C TYR A 296 16.22 -5.94 4.48
N THR A 297 16.49 -6.05 5.79
CA THR A 297 17.50 -6.91 6.39
C THR A 297 16.93 -8.28 6.73
N GLU A 298 17.79 -9.24 7.08
CA GLU A 298 17.33 -10.56 7.60
C GLU A 298 16.49 -10.40 8.88
N GLU A 299 16.86 -9.48 9.76
CA GLU A 299 16.10 -9.20 10.97
C GLU A 299 14.72 -8.65 10.64
N PHE A 300 14.64 -7.66 9.75
CA PHE A 300 13.36 -7.13 9.27
C PHE A 300 12.50 -8.21 8.61
N MET A 301 13.09 -9.12 7.83
CA MET A 301 12.38 -10.25 7.24
C MET A 301 11.78 -11.17 8.32
N LYS A 302 12.55 -11.51 9.36
CA LYS A 302 12.07 -12.31 10.50
C LYS A 302 10.94 -11.61 11.27
N GLU A 303 11.02 -10.30 11.46
CA GLU A 303 9.92 -9.53 12.06
C GLU A 303 8.66 -9.57 11.20
N LYS A 304 8.78 -9.45 9.88
CA LYS A 304 7.63 -9.59 8.98
C LYS A 304 7.01 -10.99 9.00
N GLN A 305 7.81 -12.04 9.13
CA GLN A 305 7.32 -13.41 9.33
C GLN A 305 6.54 -13.54 10.64
N LYS A 306 7.06 -12.99 11.74
CA LYS A 306 6.33 -12.94 13.04
C LYS A 306 5.01 -12.19 12.91
N ALA A 307 4.98 -11.07 12.20
CA ALA A 307 3.77 -10.30 11.96
C ALA A 307 2.72 -11.09 11.15
N VAL A 308 3.15 -11.90 10.18
CA VAL A 308 2.24 -12.81 9.44
C VAL A 308 1.65 -13.85 10.37
N ILE A 309 2.47 -14.50 11.21
CA ILE A 309 2.00 -15.48 12.20
C ILE A 309 1.00 -14.83 13.15
N ALA A 310 1.32 -13.68 13.73
CA ALA A 310 0.42 -12.98 14.64
C ALA A 310 -0.94 -12.68 13.97
N ARG A 311 -0.93 -12.29 12.69
CA ARG A 311 -2.15 -12.02 11.93
C ARG A 311 -2.97 -13.28 11.66
N ILE A 312 -2.31 -14.38 11.34
CA ILE A 312 -2.98 -15.67 11.14
C ILE A 312 -3.59 -16.15 12.47
N THR A 313 -2.85 -16.06 13.57
CA THR A 313 -3.35 -16.41 14.92
C THR A 313 -4.61 -15.62 15.27
N GLU A 314 -4.61 -14.31 15.01
CA GLU A 314 -5.77 -13.45 15.22
C GLU A 314 -7.01 -13.91 14.42
N TRP A 315 -6.82 -14.42 13.21
CA TRP A 315 -7.94 -14.83 12.34
C TRP A 315 -8.48 -16.24 12.64
N ILE A 316 -7.59 -17.18 13.04
CA ILE A 316 -7.95 -18.60 13.19
C ILE A 316 -8.20 -19.01 14.64
N GLY A 317 -7.77 -18.19 15.60
CA GLY A 317 -7.79 -18.48 17.03
C GLY A 317 -6.55 -19.23 17.52
N GLU A 318 -6.28 -19.13 18.84
CA GLU A 318 -5.05 -19.62 19.47
C GLU A 318 -4.86 -21.13 19.32
N GLU A 319 -5.90 -21.94 19.51
CA GLU A 319 -5.79 -23.41 19.47
C GLU A 319 -5.28 -23.93 18.12
N LYS A 320 -5.85 -23.47 17.01
CA LYS A 320 -5.43 -23.88 15.67
C LYS A 320 -4.06 -23.31 15.32
N ALA A 321 -3.78 -22.08 15.77
CA ALA A 321 -2.49 -21.44 15.58
C ALA A 321 -1.36 -22.18 16.31
N GLU A 322 -1.57 -22.65 17.54
CA GLU A 322 -0.57 -23.45 18.28
C GLU A 322 -0.20 -24.74 17.55
N LYS A 323 -1.19 -25.47 17.04
CA LYS A 323 -0.95 -26.67 16.23
C LYS A 323 -0.10 -26.37 14.99
N PHE A 324 -0.42 -25.29 14.29
CA PHE A 324 0.34 -24.82 13.13
C PHE A 324 1.77 -24.42 13.51
N LEU A 325 1.94 -23.64 14.60
CA LEU A 325 3.26 -23.21 15.07
C LEU A 325 4.15 -24.38 15.47
N GLN A 326 3.61 -25.41 16.13
CA GLN A 326 4.34 -26.63 16.43
C GLN A 326 4.84 -27.31 15.16
N LEU A 327 4.02 -27.35 14.10
CA LEU A 327 4.37 -27.99 12.84
C LEU A 327 5.45 -27.24 12.06
N ILE A 328 5.43 -25.91 12.04
CA ILE A 328 6.45 -25.11 11.31
C ILE A 328 7.77 -24.98 12.07
N ASN A 329 7.76 -25.15 13.41
CA ASN A 329 8.97 -25.09 14.24
C ASN A 329 9.65 -26.46 14.38
N ASN A 330 8.94 -27.56 14.16
CA ASN A 330 9.52 -28.90 14.08
C ASN A 330 10.15 -29.11 12.70
N LYS A 331 11.49 -28.91 12.65
CA LYS A 331 12.32 -29.20 11.46
C LYS A 331 12.52 -30.69 11.29
#